data_458e4e8fb43315b91aaa46c954608c36
#
_entry.id   458e4e8fb43315b91aaa46c954608c36
#
_cell.length_a   1.000
_cell.length_b   1.000
_cell.length_c   1.000
_cell.angle_alpha   90.00
_cell.angle_beta   90.00
_cell.angle_gamma   90.00
#
_symmetry.space_group_name_H-M   'P 1'
#
loop_
_entity.id
_entity.type
_entity.pdbx_description
1 polymer ?
#
loop_
_entity_poly.entity_id
_entity_poly.type
_entity_poly.pdbx_seq_one_letter_code
_entity_poly.pdbx_strand_id
1 'polypeptide(L)'
;GVYAEWIQANLAIPNAEYGKLAKAFNPVFFDAEEWVKLAKDCGMKYFVVTSKHHDGFAMFHSKVDKYNVVDATPFGRDVIGEIAEACYKHGLKMGLYYSQDLDWHHPDGGGYLSNHIPSQGVTWDNSWDFPDAANKNFDRCFNEKIYPQVEEILRNYGELCLIWFDMPMTLKEHQSRALFDAIKKYQPDCLINSRLGNGAYDYVSLGDNEIPDSMPENTEFDPAL
;
A
#
# COMPACT_ATOMS: atom_id res chain seq x y z
N GLY A 1 -19.49 9.51 2.04
CA GLY A 1 -18.44 9.61 3.05
C GLY A 1 -17.24 10.33 2.47
N VAL A 2 -16.40 10.90 3.31
CA VAL A 2 -15.26 11.73 2.87
C VAL A 2 -14.17 10.89 2.22
N TYR A 3 -14.00 9.64 2.64
CA TYR A 3 -13.04 8.69 2.08
C TYR A 3 -13.78 7.40 1.73
N ALA A 4 -14.09 7.19 0.45
CA ALA A 4 -14.88 6.05 0.00
C ALA A 4 -14.15 4.73 0.19
N GLU A 5 -12.82 4.73 0.06
CA GLU A 5 -11.94 3.61 0.28
C GLU A 5 -11.91 3.14 1.75
N TRP A 6 -12.36 3.98 2.67
CA TRP A 6 -12.48 3.67 4.09
C TRP A 6 -13.85 3.10 4.48
N ILE A 7 -14.68 2.69 3.53
CA ILE A 7 -16.06 2.25 3.80
C ILE A 7 -16.12 1.10 4.81
N GLN A 8 -15.15 0.18 4.79
CA GLN A 8 -15.08 -0.92 5.76
C GLN A 8 -14.95 -0.38 7.20
N ALA A 9 -14.00 0.51 7.44
CA ALA A 9 -13.80 1.14 8.76
C ALA A 9 -14.95 2.09 9.12
N ASN A 10 -15.42 2.93 8.18
CA ASN A 10 -16.51 3.88 8.40
C ASN A 10 -17.81 3.22 8.86
N LEU A 11 -18.08 2.02 8.41
CA LEU A 11 -19.29 1.25 8.74
C LEU A 11 -19.01 0.05 9.65
N ALA A 12 -17.76 -0.12 10.09
CA ALA A 12 -17.32 -1.26 10.90
C ALA A 12 -17.78 -2.60 10.29
N ILE A 13 -17.60 -2.76 8.97
CA ILE A 13 -18.04 -3.97 8.26
C ILE A 13 -17.10 -5.13 8.62
N PRO A 14 -17.63 -6.22 9.21
CA PRO A 14 -16.81 -7.37 9.56
C PRO A 14 -16.09 -7.97 8.36
N ASN A 15 -14.86 -8.46 8.53
CA ASN A 15 -14.08 -9.11 7.49
C ASN A 15 -14.83 -10.27 6.81
N ALA A 16 -15.62 -11.02 7.58
CA ALA A 16 -16.46 -12.10 7.05
C ALA A 16 -17.51 -11.62 6.03
N GLU A 17 -17.95 -10.37 6.14
CA GLU A 17 -18.90 -9.76 5.20
C GLU A 17 -18.16 -8.99 4.09
N TYR A 18 -17.17 -8.15 4.45
CA TYR A 18 -16.41 -7.37 3.48
C TYR A 18 -15.65 -8.25 2.48
N GLY A 19 -15.03 -9.32 2.95
CA GLY A 19 -14.31 -10.29 2.12
C GLY A 19 -15.18 -10.99 1.05
N LYS A 20 -16.52 -10.97 1.19
CA LYS A 20 -17.43 -11.50 0.16
C LYS A 20 -17.38 -10.68 -1.13
N LEU A 21 -17.00 -9.40 -1.06
CA LEU A 21 -16.85 -8.54 -2.22
C LEU A 21 -15.80 -9.06 -3.20
N ALA A 22 -14.76 -9.72 -2.70
CA ALA A 22 -13.74 -10.36 -3.54
C ALA A 22 -14.36 -11.38 -4.53
N LYS A 23 -15.41 -12.10 -4.12
CA LYS A 23 -16.12 -13.07 -5.00
C LYS A 23 -16.89 -12.42 -6.14
N ALA A 24 -17.18 -11.12 -6.04
CA ALA A 24 -17.83 -10.34 -7.09
C ALA A 24 -16.83 -9.54 -7.95
N PHE A 25 -15.55 -9.49 -7.53
CA PHE A 25 -14.52 -8.74 -8.23
C PHE A 25 -14.09 -9.49 -9.50
N ASN A 26 -14.63 -9.06 -10.64
CA ASN A 26 -14.32 -9.65 -11.95
C ASN A 26 -14.30 -8.58 -13.05
N PRO A 27 -13.26 -7.73 -13.09
CA PRO A 27 -13.16 -6.65 -14.07
C PRO A 27 -12.75 -7.20 -15.45
N VAL A 28 -13.70 -7.85 -16.14
CA VAL A 28 -13.47 -8.54 -17.43
C VAL A 28 -12.92 -7.65 -18.55
N PHE A 29 -13.09 -6.33 -18.44
CA PHE A 29 -12.58 -5.36 -19.41
C PHE A 29 -11.25 -4.72 -18.98
N PHE A 30 -10.61 -5.22 -17.91
CA PHE A 30 -9.30 -4.72 -17.51
C PHE A 30 -8.25 -5.08 -18.54
N ASP A 31 -7.60 -4.06 -19.07
CA ASP A 31 -6.47 -4.15 -20.01
C ASP A 31 -5.35 -3.22 -19.52
N ALA A 32 -4.32 -3.82 -18.96
CA ALA A 32 -3.18 -3.08 -18.40
C ALA A 32 -2.41 -2.30 -19.47
N GLU A 33 -2.33 -2.86 -20.69
CA GLU A 33 -1.62 -2.21 -21.79
C GLU A 33 -2.35 -0.94 -22.25
N GLU A 34 -3.69 -0.99 -22.34
CA GLU A 34 -4.51 0.17 -22.67
C GLU A 34 -4.35 1.28 -21.62
N TRP A 35 -4.38 0.92 -20.33
CA TRP A 35 -4.19 1.89 -19.26
C TRP A 35 -2.82 2.58 -19.29
N VAL A 36 -1.76 1.80 -19.48
CA VAL A 36 -0.38 2.32 -19.51
C VAL A 36 -0.15 3.18 -20.76
N LYS A 37 -0.69 2.78 -21.92
CA LYS A 37 -0.63 3.61 -23.14
C LYS A 37 -1.33 4.95 -22.94
N LEU A 38 -2.55 4.93 -22.36
CA LEU A 38 -3.30 6.14 -22.07
C LEU A 38 -2.53 7.08 -21.13
N ALA A 39 -1.95 6.53 -20.04
CA ALA A 39 -1.12 7.29 -19.12
C ALA A 39 0.09 7.94 -19.84
N LYS A 40 0.77 7.18 -20.68
CA LYS A 40 1.88 7.68 -21.47
C LYS A 40 1.47 8.77 -22.47
N ASP A 41 0.36 8.59 -23.17
CA ASP A 41 -0.19 9.56 -24.15
C ASP A 41 -0.61 10.87 -23.44
N CYS A 42 -1.04 10.79 -22.18
CA CYS A 42 -1.27 11.94 -21.31
C CYS A 42 0.03 12.61 -20.81
N GLY A 43 1.20 12.10 -21.15
CA GLY A 43 2.50 12.69 -20.81
C GLY A 43 3.03 12.26 -19.43
N MET A 44 2.40 11.28 -18.77
CA MET A 44 2.88 10.74 -17.49
C MET A 44 4.26 10.10 -17.66
N LYS A 45 5.11 10.26 -16.65
CA LYS A 45 6.47 9.70 -16.62
C LYS A 45 6.57 8.45 -15.77
N TYR A 46 5.67 8.32 -14.83
CA TYR A 46 5.55 7.15 -13.95
C TYR A 46 4.07 6.88 -13.62
N PHE A 47 3.79 5.68 -13.16
CA PHE A 47 2.46 5.20 -12.81
C PHE A 47 2.53 4.53 -11.43
N VAL A 48 1.80 5.03 -10.43
CA VAL A 48 1.76 4.47 -9.08
C VAL A 48 0.43 3.76 -8.88
N VAL A 49 0.50 2.48 -8.53
CA VAL A 49 -0.67 1.62 -8.36
C VAL A 49 -0.78 1.14 -6.93
N THR A 50 -1.99 1.11 -6.40
CA THR A 50 -2.27 0.53 -5.08
C THR A 50 -2.10 -0.99 -5.14
N SER A 51 -1.03 -1.50 -4.51
CA SER A 51 -0.78 -2.94 -4.41
C SER A 51 -1.51 -3.58 -3.22
N LYS A 52 -1.61 -2.87 -2.09
CA LYS A 52 -2.43 -3.25 -0.92
C LYS A 52 -2.83 -2.00 -0.15
N HIS A 53 -4.12 -1.82 0.12
CA HIS A 53 -4.63 -0.76 0.99
C HIS A 53 -4.89 -1.28 2.42
N HIS A 54 -5.51 -0.46 3.27
CA HIS A 54 -5.75 -0.76 4.70
C HIS A 54 -6.67 -1.96 4.93
N ASP A 55 -7.51 -2.33 3.97
CA ASP A 55 -8.37 -3.51 4.03
C ASP A 55 -7.60 -4.85 3.95
N GLY A 56 -6.30 -4.78 3.69
CA GLY A 56 -5.41 -5.94 3.65
C GLY A 56 -5.50 -6.77 2.37
N PHE A 57 -6.32 -6.35 1.37
CA PHE A 57 -6.46 -7.06 0.11
C PHE A 57 -5.29 -6.75 -0.83
N ALA A 58 -4.59 -7.80 -1.28
CA ALA A 58 -3.47 -7.64 -2.20
C ALA A 58 -3.93 -7.71 -3.66
N MET A 59 -3.63 -6.68 -4.46
CA MET A 59 -3.91 -6.63 -5.90
C MET A 59 -2.85 -7.37 -6.73
N PHE A 60 -1.98 -8.12 -6.09
CA PHE A 60 -0.93 -8.95 -6.68
C PHE A 60 -1.02 -10.39 -6.17
N HIS A 61 -0.40 -11.34 -6.87
CA HIS A 61 -0.36 -12.74 -6.45
C HIS A 61 0.60 -12.93 -5.28
N SER A 62 0.12 -12.72 -4.06
CA SER A 62 0.88 -12.97 -2.84
C SER A 62 0.83 -14.46 -2.47
N LYS A 63 1.99 -15.03 -2.14
CA LYS A 63 2.08 -16.38 -1.55
C LYS A 63 1.95 -16.34 -0.04
N VAL A 64 2.05 -15.15 0.55
CA VAL A 64 1.98 -14.91 1.98
C VAL A 64 0.54 -14.96 2.49
N ASP A 65 -0.40 -14.37 1.72
CA ASP A 65 -1.80 -14.28 2.12
C ASP A 65 -2.72 -14.62 0.94
N LYS A 66 -3.70 -15.49 1.17
CA LYS A 66 -4.71 -15.87 0.18
C LYS A 66 -5.78 -14.80 -0.05
N TYR A 67 -5.81 -13.75 0.77
CA TYR A 67 -6.66 -12.60 0.56
C TYR A 67 -6.03 -11.67 -0.49
N ASN A 68 -6.00 -12.17 -1.73
CA ASN A 68 -5.42 -11.49 -2.87
C ASN A 68 -6.26 -11.68 -4.14
N VAL A 69 -6.01 -10.86 -5.15
CA VAL A 69 -6.79 -10.80 -6.39
C VAL A 69 -6.77 -12.12 -7.18
N VAL A 70 -5.71 -12.90 -7.10
CA VAL A 70 -5.59 -14.17 -7.84
C VAL A 70 -6.33 -15.29 -7.15
N ASP A 71 -6.11 -15.45 -5.83
CA ASP A 71 -6.67 -16.58 -5.07
C ASP A 71 -8.12 -16.36 -4.61
N ALA A 72 -8.50 -15.11 -4.31
CA ALA A 72 -9.79 -14.82 -3.69
C ALA A 72 -10.89 -14.39 -4.66
N THR A 73 -10.55 -14.09 -5.93
CA THR A 73 -11.51 -13.54 -6.90
C THR A 73 -11.73 -14.48 -8.10
N PRO A 74 -12.89 -14.40 -8.78
CA PRO A 74 -13.11 -15.09 -10.04
C PRO A 74 -12.26 -14.51 -11.18
N PHE A 75 -11.72 -13.29 -11.02
CA PHE A 75 -10.83 -12.68 -12.00
C PHE A 75 -9.52 -13.45 -12.16
N GLY A 76 -8.92 -13.93 -11.07
CA GLY A 76 -7.80 -14.87 -11.05
C GLY A 76 -6.52 -14.40 -11.77
N ARG A 77 -6.36 -13.09 -12.03
CA ARG A 77 -5.21 -12.51 -12.74
C ARG A 77 -4.45 -11.57 -11.81
N ASP A 78 -3.12 -11.51 -11.98
CA ASP A 78 -2.24 -10.62 -11.22
C ASP A 78 -2.24 -9.21 -11.85
N VAL A 79 -3.07 -8.33 -11.30
CA VAL A 79 -3.23 -6.95 -11.80
C VAL A 79 -1.91 -6.18 -11.77
N ILE A 80 -1.15 -6.31 -10.67
CA ILE A 80 0.14 -5.61 -10.53
C ILE A 80 1.17 -6.17 -11.53
N GLY A 81 1.19 -7.48 -11.72
CA GLY A 81 2.07 -8.12 -12.69
C GLY A 81 1.81 -7.64 -14.12
N GLU A 82 0.54 -7.60 -14.52
CA GLU A 82 0.15 -7.16 -15.87
C GLU A 82 0.49 -5.67 -16.09
N ILE A 83 0.26 -4.81 -15.10
CA ILE A 83 0.64 -3.38 -15.19
C ILE A 83 2.17 -3.23 -15.25
N ALA A 84 2.93 -4.00 -14.46
CA ALA A 84 4.39 -3.97 -14.48
C ALA A 84 4.95 -4.32 -15.86
N GLU A 85 4.44 -5.40 -16.47
CA GLU A 85 4.81 -5.81 -17.84
C GLU A 85 4.47 -4.72 -18.86
N ALA A 86 3.28 -4.12 -18.77
CA ALA A 86 2.87 -3.04 -19.66
C ALA A 86 3.73 -1.78 -19.48
N CYS A 87 4.05 -1.40 -18.25
CA CYS A 87 4.94 -0.27 -17.95
C CYS A 87 6.33 -0.50 -18.55
N TYR A 88 6.91 -1.69 -18.34
CA TYR A 88 8.19 -2.05 -18.91
C TYR A 88 8.17 -1.97 -20.47
N LYS A 89 7.16 -2.57 -21.09
CA LYS A 89 6.98 -2.59 -22.54
C LYS A 89 6.88 -1.20 -23.16
N HIS A 90 6.20 -0.27 -22.49
CA HIS A 90 5.97 1.08 -22.99
C HIS A 90 6.94 2.13 -22.45
N GLY A 91 7.93 1.74 -21.64
CA GLY A 91 8.93 2.64 -21.08
C GLY A 91 8.36 3.68 -20.11
N LEU A 92 7.29 3.32 -19.37
CA LEU A 92 6.75 4.08 -18.27
C LEU A 92 7.30 3.52 -16.97
N LYS A 93 7.78 4.38 -16.07
CA LYS A 93 8.26 3.93 -14.77
C LYS A 93 7.09 3.47 -13.90
N MET A 94 7.27 2.40 -13.13
CA MET A 94 6.25 1.89 -12.21
C MET A 94 6.62 2.18 -10.77
N GLY A 95 5.65 2.63 -9.99
CA GLY A 95 5.69 2.71 -8.53
C GLY A 95 4.51 1.98 -7.91
N LEU A 96 4.61 1.68 -6.63
CA LEU A 96 3.55 1.01 -5.89
C LEU A 96 3.20 1.76 -4.60
N TYR A 97 1.91 1.83 -4.29
CA TYR A 97 1.42 2.16 -2.96
C TYR A 97 1.26 0.87 -2.15
N TYR A 98 1.67 0.89 -0.90
CA TYR A 98 1.50 -0.22 0.03
C TYR A 98 1.22 0.29 1.46
N SER A 99 0.09 -0.11 2.04
CA SER A 99 -0.22 0.15 3.45
C SER A 99 0.56 -0.82 4.34
N GLN A 100 1.59 -0.30 5.01
CA GLN A 100 2.51 -1.11 5.81
C GLN A 100 2.12 -1.23 7.29
N ASP A 101 1.21 -0.40 7.79
CA ASP A 101 0.82 -0.39 9.20
C ASP A 101 -0.62 -0.89 9.40
N LEU A 102 -1.57 -0.17 8.80
CA LEU A 102 -2.97 -0.57 8.85
C LEU A 102 -3.20 -1.80 7.97
N ASP A 103 -3.73 -2.85 8.59
CA ASP A 103 -4.22 -4.05 7.92
C ASP A 103 -5.46 -4.55 8.66
N TRP A 104 -6.63 -4.16 8.18
CA TRP A 104 -7.89 -4.49 8.85
C TRP A 104 -8.25 -5.96 8.76
N HIS A 105 -7.65 -6.69 7.86
CA HIS A 105 -7.88 -8.13 7.70
C HIS A 105 -7.05 -8.98 8.66
N HIS A 106 -5.88 -8.48 9.07
CA HIS A 106 -4.99 -9.22 9.98
C HIS A 106 -5.35 -8.95 11.45
N PRO A 107 -5.47 -9.98 12.32
CA PRO A 107 -5.82 -9.79 13.73
C PRO A 107 -4.91 -8.81 14.49
N ASP A 108 -3.64 -8.81 14.14
CA ASP A 108 -2.61 -7.95 14.73
C ASP A 108 -2.27 -6.71 13.87
N GLY A 109 -3.15 -6.33 12.95
CA GLY A 109 -2.98 -5.11 12.14
C GLY A 109 -2.85 -3.86 13.00
N GLY A 110 -2.11 -2.86 12.50
CA GLY A 110 -1.74 -1.65 13.24
C GLY A 110 -2.90 -0.67 13.48
N GLY A 111 -2.54 0.53 13.94
CA GLY A 111 -3.48 1.61 14.24
C GLY A 111 -3.98 1.66 15.69
N TYR A 112 -3.86 0.58 16.43
CA TYR A 112 -4.41 0.44 17.80
C TYR A 112 -3.59 1.14 18.89
N LEU A 113 -2.36 1.56 18.62
CA LEU A 113 -1.54 2.34 19.56
C LEU A 113 -1.71 3.84 19.39
N SER A 114 -2.45 4.27 18.40
CA SER A 114 -2.63 5.69 18.14
C SER A 114 -3.54 6.32 19.19
N ASN A 115 -3.02 7.36 19.87
CA ASN A 115 -3.82 8.29 20.66
C ASN A 115 -4.55 9.31 19.78
N HIS A 116 -4.41 9.23 18.47
CA HIS A 116 -5.04 10.14 17.55
C HIS A 116 -6.53 9.79 17.45
N ILE A 117 -7.38 10.72 17.86
CA ILE A 117 -8.81 10.61 17.64
C ILE A 117 -9.03 10.91 16.16
N PRO A 118 -9.51 9.95 15.36
CA PRO A 118 -9.80 10.21 13.95
C PRO A 118 -10.76 11.39 13.83
N SER A 119 -10.50 12.30 12.94
CA SER A 119 -11.27 13.53 12.75
C SER A 119 -12.76 13.32 12.43
N GLN A 120 -13.18 12.06 12.26
CA GLN A 120 -14.55 11.68 11.87
C GLN A 120 -15.16 10.56 12.73
N GLY A 121 -14.57 10.27 13.90
CA GLY A 121 -15.12 9.24 14.81
C GLY A 121 -14.93 7.79 14.34
N VAL A 122 -14.08 7.58 13.35
CA VAL A 122 -13.72 6.24 12.84
C VAL A 122 -12.49 5.74 13.58
N THR A 123 -12.48 4.49 14.01
CA THR A 123 -11.27 3.86 14.51
C THR A 123 -10.31 3.56 13.36
N TRP A 124 -9.01 3.71 13.61
CA TRP A 124 -7.99 3.44 12.58
C TRP A 124 -7.58 1.97 12.57
N ASP A 125 -7.81 1.30 13.69
CA ASP A 125 -7.61 -0.14 13.85
C ASP A 125 -8.84 -0.94 13.38
N ASN A 126 -8.74 -2.25 13.52
CA ASN A 126 -9.79 -3.19 13.16
C ASN A 126 -10.55 -3.74 14.40
N SER A 127 -10.78 -2.88 15.40
CA SER A 127 -11.41 -3.26 16.68
C SER A 127 -12.85 -3.77 16.56
N TRP A 128 -13.52 -3.53 15.43
CA TRP A 128 -14.85 -4.11 15.16
C TRP A 128 -14.83 -5.64 14.97
N ASP A 129 -13.70 -6.23 14.52
CA ASP A 129 -13.51 -7.68 14.43
C ASP A 129 -12.57 -8.20 15.52
N PHE A 130 -11.59 -7.39 15.93
CA PHE A 130 -10.52 -7.76 16.86
C PHE A 130 -10.44 -6.75 18.01
N PRO A 131 -11.41 -6.77 18.95
CA PRO A 131 -11.58 -5.71 19.96
C PRO A 131 -10.51 -5.72 21.06
N ASP A 132 -9.75 -6.81 21.22
CA ASP A 132 -8.77 -6.96 22.28
C ASP A 132 -7.43 -6.33 21.90
N ALA A 133 -7.37 -5.00 21.93
CA ALA A 133 -6.16 -4.24 21.62
C ALA A 133 -4.96 -4.58 22.54
N ALA A 134 -5.21 -5.03 23.77
CA ALA A 134 -4.15 -5.35 24.73
C ALA A 134 -3.37 -6.61 24.34
N ASN A 135 -3.98 -7.52 23.59
CA ASN A 135 -3.38 -8.76 23.12
C ASN A 135 -2.89 -8.70 21.67
N LYS A 136 -3.07 -7.56 20.97
CA LYS A 136 -2.50 -7.38 19.64
C LYS A 136 -0.98 -7.33 19.68
N ASN A 137 -0.37 -7.97 18.69
CA ASN A 137 1.07 -7.99 18.52
C ASN A 137 1.44 -7.63 17.07
N PHE A 138 1.69 -6.35 16.83
CA PHE A 138 2.05 -5.86 15.50
C PHE A 138 3.33 -6.49 14.95
N ASP A 139 4.29 -6.90 15.80
CA ASP A 139 5.49 -7.60 15.36
C ASP A 139 5.14 -8.91 14.62
N ARG A 140 4.03 -9.57 14.99
CA ARG A 140 3.53 -10.75 14.28
C ARG A 140 2.99 -10.38 12.89
N CYS A 141 2.12 -9.38 12.80
CA CYS A 141 1.62 -8.89 11.51
C CYS A 141 2.76 -8.45 10.60
N PHE A 142 3.74 -7.72 11.15
CA PHE A 142 4.91 -7.27 10.41
C PHE A 142 5.73 -8.43 9.84
N ASN A 143 6.07 -9.42 10.66
CA ASN A 143 6.93 -10.52 10.26
C ASN A 143 6.24 -11.56 9.39
N GLU A 144 4.95 -11.81 9.62
CA GLU A 144 4.20 -12.85 8.91
C GLU A 144 3.55 -12.36 7.61
N LYS A 145 3.26 -11.06 7.49
CA LYS A 145 2.56 -10.53 6.33
C LYS A 145 3.29 -9.34 5.68
N ILE A 146 3.54 -8.26 6.41
CA ILE A 146 3.98 -6.98 5.82
C ILE A 146 5.36 -7.11 5.18
N TYR A 147 6.36 -7.50 5.96
CA TYR A 147 7.73 -7.64 5.48
C TYR A 147 7.85 -8.63 4.32
N PRO A 148 7.32 -9.87 4.41
CA PRO A 148 7.42 -10.81 3.31
C PRO A 148 6.62 -10.40 2.07
N GLN A 149 5.46 -9.72 2.19
CA GLN A 149 4.76 -9.18 1.03
C GLN A 149 5.55 -8.05 0.34
N VAL A 150 6.20 -7.18 1.11
CA VAL A 150 7.09 -6.15 0.52
C VAL A 150 8.26 -6.82 -0.21
N GLU A 151 8.87 -7.87 0.35
CA GLU A 151 9.91 -8.63 -0.37
C GLU A 151 9.37 -9.25 -1.68
N GLU A 152 8.14 -9.80 -1.69
CA GLU A 152 7.50 -10.30 -2.92
C GLU A 152 7.41 -9.20 -3.99
N ILE A 153 6.95 -8.00 -3.59
CA ILE A 153 6.83 -6.85 -4.48
C ILE A 153 8.19 -6.45 -5.06
N LEU A 154 9.21 -6.36 -4.24
CA LEU A 154 10.56 -5.94 -4.64
C LEU A 154 11.24 -6.91 -5.62
N ARG A 155 10.84 -8.18 -5.61
CA ARG A 155 11.53 -9.24 -6.36
C ARG A 155 10.79 -9.73 -7.59
N ASN A 156 9.47 -9.54 -7.65
CA ASN A 156 8.64 -10.22 -8.64
C ASN A 156 8.12 -9.31 -9.76
N TYR A 157 8.18 -7.97 -9.59
CA TYR A 157 7.52 -7.03 -10.50
C TYR A 157 8.48 -6.12 -11.27
N GLY A 158 9.76 -6.50 -11.35
CA GLY A 158 10.78 -5.75 -12.07
C GLY A 158 11.22 -4.50 -11.31
N GLU A 159 11.72 -3.52 -12.05
CA GLU A 159 12.24 -2.26 -11.49
C GLU A 159 11.10 -1.33 -11.04
N LEU A 160 11.20 -0.86 -9.79
CA LEU A 160 10.27 0.09 -9.21
C LEU A 160 10.94 1.45 -9.03
N CYS A 161 10.29 2.52 -9.51
CA CYS A 161 10.81 3.87 -9.30
C CYS A 161 10.52 4.41 -7.91
N LEU A 162 9.42 3.99 -7.29
CA LEU A 162 9.09 4.35 -5.91
C LEU A 162 8.16 3.34 -5.24
N ILE A 163 8.22 3.29 -3.90
CA ILE A 163 7.17 2.72 -3.05
C ILE A 163 6.61 3.83 -2.17
N TRP A 164 5.30 4.01 -2.25
CA TRP A 164 4.56 4.97 -1.46
C TRP A 164 3.90 4.25 -0.28
N PHE A 165 4.43 4.43 0.92
CA PHE A 165 3.89 3.93 2.19
C PHE A 165 2.88 4.89 2.79
N ASP A 166 2.07 4.39 3.73
CA ASP A 166 1.00 5.18 4.33
C ASP A 166 0.77 4.86 5.81
N MET A 167 0.38 5.88 6.60
CA MET A 167 -0.14 5.75 7.96
C MET A 167 0.78 5.00 8.94
N PRO A 168 2.01 5.48 9.24
CA PRO A 168 2.94 4.83 10.17
C PRO A 168 2.53 5.08 11.63
N MET A 169 1.55 4.34 12.14
CA MET A 169 0.93 4.58 13.45
C MET A 169 1.44 3.67 14.56
N THR A 170 1.74 2.41 14.22
CA THR A 170 2.17 1.36 15.13
C THR A 170 3.61 0.92 14.86
N LEU A 171 4.07 1.16 13.64
CA LEU A 171 5.37 0.77 13.13
C LEU A 171 6.51 1.35 13.98
N LYS A 172 7.43 0.48 14.42
CA LYS A 172 8.58 0.86 15.21
C LYS A 172 9.79 1.22 14.33
N GLU A 173 10.73 1.98 14.88
CA GLU A 173 11.93 2.42 14.16
C GLU A 173 12.69 1.27 13.48
N HIS A 174 12.93 0.16 14.20
CA HIS A 174 13.65 -0.99 13.62
C HIS A 174 12.89 -1.66 12.47
N GLN A 175 11.55 -1.60 12.47
CA GLN A 175 10.71 -2.14 11.39
C GLN A 175 10.75 -1.23 10.15
N SER A 176 10.63 0.09 10.33
CA SER A 176 10.83 1.05 9.23
C SER A 176 12.22 0.89 8.62
N ARG A 177 13.26 0.76 9.47
CA ARG A 177 14.63 0.55 9.00
C ARG A 177 14.77 -0.77 8.24
N ALA A 178 14.16 -1.86 8.71
CA ALA A 178 14.19 -3.15 8.03
C ALA A 178 13.55 -3.09 6.63
N LEU A 179 12.41 -2.38 6.48
CA LEU A 179 11.79 -2.17 5.17
C LEU A 179 12.67 -1.29 4.26
N PHE A 180 13.20 -0.18 4.78
CA PHE A 180 14.10 0.69 4.03
C PHE A 180 15.32 -0.08 3.51
N ASP A 181 16.00 -0.83 4.38
CA ASP A 181 17.20 -1.59 4.03
C ASP A 181 16.90 -2.70 3.02
N ALA A 182 15.74 -3.38 3.14
CA ALA A 182 15.30 -4.37 2.17
C ALA A 182 15.06 -3.74 0.79
N ILE A 183 14.39 -2.56 0.74
CA ILE A 183 14.15 -1.85 -0.51
C ILE A 183 15.49 -1.46 -1.15
N LYS A 184 16.38 -0.82 -0.40
CA LYS A 184 17.68 -0.39 -0.94
C LYS A 184 18.59 -1.56 -1.34
N LYS A 185 18.43 -2.72 -0.71
CA LYS A 185 19.14 -3.94 -1.09
C LYS A 185 18.68 -4.51 -2.42
N TYR A 186 17.37 -4.57 -2.67
CA TYR A 186 16.80 -5.18 -3.88
C TYR A 186 16.60 -4.18 -5.02
N GLN A 187 16.32 -2.92 -4.68
CA GLN A 187 15.93 -1.84 -5.58
C GLN A 187 16.62 -0.54 -5.13
N PRO A 188 17.95 -0.38 -5.34
CA PRO A 188 18.73 0.74 -4.78
C PRO A 188 18.23 2.13 -5.22
N ASP A 189 17.69 2.23 -6.44
CA ASP A 189 17.18 3.48 -7.01
C ASP A 189 15.69 3.73 -6.71
N CYS A 190 15.01 2.79 -6.04
CA CYS A 190 13.62 2.94 -5.66
C CYS A 190 13.47 4.00 -4.54
N LEU A 191 12.66 5.04 -4.80
CA LEU A 191 12.41 6.11 -3.84
C LEU A 191 11.35 5.69 -2.79
N ILE A 192 11.54 6.17 -1.58
CA ILE A 192 10.69 5.84 -0.43
C ILE A 192 10.19 7.14 0.20
N ASN A 193 8.85 7.30 0.30
CA ASN A 193 8.26 8.49 0.90
C ASN A 193 8.35 8.51 2.43
N SER A 194 8.18 9.71 3.02
CA SER A 194 8.26 9.93 4.47
C SER A 194 7.20 9.18 5.29
N ARG A 195 6.13 8.70 4.66
CA ARG A 195 5.10 7.91 5.35
C ARG A 195 5.52 6.46 5.65
N LEU A 196 6.74 6.04 5.31
CA LEU A 196 7.33 4.85 5.93
C LEU A 196 7.56 5.07 7.44
N GLY A 197 7.76 6.32 7.85
CA GLY A 197 7.90 6.71 9.25
C GLY A 197 9.32 6.56 9.80
N ASN A 198 9.50 7.05 11.03
CA ASN A 198 10.71 6.88 11.83
C ASN A 198 12.01 7.39 11.14
N GLY A 199 11.91 8.37 10.22
CA GLY A 199 13.06 8.93 9.52
C GLY A 199 13.68 8.01 8.45
N ALA A 200 13.03 6.92 8.08
CA ALA A 200 13.51 5.97 7.07
C ALA A 200 12.89 6.26 5.69
N TYR A 201 13.34 7.31 5.01
CA TYR A 201 12.78 7.73 3.72
C TYR A 201 13.80 8.50 2.87
N ASP A 202 13.49 8.66 1.58
CA ASP A 202 14.29 9.44 0.62
C ASP A 202 13.68 10.82 0.39
N TYR A 203 12.34 10.98 0.44
CA TYR A 203 11.67 12.24 0.20
C TYR A 203 10.46 12.44 1.12
N VAL A 204 10.07 13.70 1.33
CA VAL A 204 8.91 14.06 2.13
C VAL A 204 7.67 14.15 1.26
N SER A 205 6.63 13.38 1.61
CA SER A 205 5.27 13.57 1.07
C SER A 205 4.47 14.48 1.99
N LEU A 206 3.72 15.40 1.40
CA LEU A 206 2.79 16.27 2.11
C LEU A 206 1.47 15.55 2.43
N GLY A 207 0.50 16.29 2.98
CA GLY A 207 -0.86 15.80 3.20
C GLY A 207 -1.62 15.53 1.89
N ASP A 208 -2.77 14.86 2.03
CA ASP A 208 -3.57 14.48 0.87
C ASP A 208 -4.15 15.72 0.18
N ASN A 209 -3.92 15.83 -1.13
CA ASN A 209 -4.32 16.98 -1.95
C ASN A 209 -3.72 18.33 -1.52
N GLU A 210 -2.62 18.33 -0.79
CA GLU A 210 -1.90 19.55 -0.43
C GLU A 210 -0.90 19.92 -1.52
N ILE A 211 -0.98 21.18 -1.95
CA ILE A 211 0.02 21.83 -2.80
C ILE A 211 0.75 22.82 -1.89
N PRO A 212 2.09 22.70 -1.72
CA PRO A 212 2.80 23.60 -0.85
C PRO A 212 2.81 25.03 -1.44
N ASP A 213 2.61 26.03 -0.59
CA ASP A 213 2.69 27.46 -0.98
C ASP A 213 4.12 27.90 -1.34
N SER A 214 5.13 27.14 -0.89
CA SER A 214 6.55 27.35 -1.16
C SER A 214 7.29 26.02 -1.13
N MET A 215 8.49 25.98 -1.72
CA MET A 215 9.38 24.82 -1.59
C MET A 215 9.66 24.54 -0.11
N PRO A 216 9.44 23.31 0.38
CA PRO A 216 9.75 22.95 1.76
C PRO A 216 11.24 23.18 2.04
N GLU A 217 11.54 23.87 3.15
CA GLU A 217 12.93 24.06 3.59
C GLU A 217 13.53 22.69 4.00
N ASN A 218 14.77 22.43 3.55
CA ASN A 218 15.55 21.23 3.90
C ASN A 218 14.96 19.87 3.47
N THR A 219 14.18 19.84 2.41
CA THR A 219 13.80 18.58 1.77
C THR A 219 14.64 18.37 0.52
N GLU A 220 15.24 17.21 0.36
CA GLU A 220 15.75 16.78 -0.93
C GLU A 220 14.53 16.50 -1.83
N PHE A 221 14.09 17.56 -2.49
CA PHE A 221 13.05 17.48 -3.48
C PHE A 221 13.72 17.16 -4.82
N ASP A 222 13.44 16.00 -5.39
CA ASP A 222 13.84 15.69 -6.75
C ASP A 222 12.80 16.29 -7.71
N PRO A 223 13.13 17.39 -8.43
CA PRO A 223 12.22 18.01 -9.40
C PRO A 223 12.02 17.17 -10.66
N ALA A 224 12.66 15.99 -10.76
CA ALA A 224 12.58 15.08 -11.91
C ALA A 224 11.47 14.02 -11.76
N LEU A 225 10.72 14.01 -10.64
CA LEU A 225 9.55 13.14 -10.44
C LEU A 225 8.27 13.80 -10.92
#